data_6ae2e2662410882f1c786fee2e2121d7
#
_entry.id   6ae2e2662410882f1c786fee2e2121d7
#
_cell.length_a   1.000
_cell.length_b   1.000
_cell.length_c   1.000
_cell.angle_alpha   90.00
_cell.angle_beta   90.00
_cell.angle_gamma   90.00
#
_symmetry.space_group_name_H-M   'P 1'
#
loop_
_entity.id
_entity.type
_entity.pdbx_description
1 polymer ?
#
loop_
_entity_poly.entity_id
_entity_poly.type
_entity_poly.pdbx_seq_one_letter_code
_entity_poly.pdbx_strand_id
1 'polypeptide(L)'
;VTDCTAPRHDGQAEPTPAEAHASLCAPCRRGLASDLRRLPALHADLENIPATSGGDGTGLPFSEPAADCRSQIRHDLTFWARHVTDLRGLDAPPVHGHGWADRPVLVMCGWLAGQVTWCSFRDWAPDMAGAISADRARAVALLDPWVTKRFEIPGPDGACLDCDSGRMWVTVYVYAADHRKSFIGCTVCGARWEFGGAWLPFVRAVVRRRNLAAAG
;
A
#
# COMPACT_ATOMS: atom_id res chain seq x y z
N VAL A 1 -21.31 -9.28 16.59
CA VAL A 1 -20.54 -8.87 15.41
C VAL A 1 -19.56 -7.83 15.91
N THR A 2 -18.29 -8.05 15.76
CA THR A 2 -17.23 -7.08 16.09
C THR A 2 -16.90 -6.28 14.84
N ASP A 3 -16.69 -4.98 14.99
CA ASP A 3 -16.27 -4.13 13.88
C ASP A 3 -14.76 -4.24 13.64
N CYS A 4 -14.36 -4.16 12.38
CA CYS A 4 -12.95 -4.15 12.03
C CYS A 4 -12.35 -2.78 12.36
N THR A 5 -11.37 -2.74 13.26
CA THR A 5 -10.69 -1.52 13.71
C THR A 5 -9.38 -1.23 12.94
N ALA A 6 -9.13 -1.91 11.82
CA ALA A 6 -7.94 -1.67 11.03
C ALA A 6 -7.89 -0.25 10.46
N PRO A 7 -6.72 0.44 10.44
CA PRO A 7 -6.59 1.83 9.96
C PRO A 7 -7.08 2.07 8.54
N ARG A 8 -7.21 1.02 7.74
CA ARG A 8 -7.77 1.10 6.38
C ARG A 8 -9.23 1.55 6.35
N HIS A 9 -9.94 1.45 7.47
CA HIS A 9 -11.33 1.89 7.63
C HIS A 9 -11.46 3.25 8.30
N ASP A 10 -10.36 3.90 8.66
CA ASP A 10 -10.37 5.22 9.23
C ASP A 10 -11.06 6.20 8.27
N GLY A 11 -12.09 6.90 8.77
CA GLY A 11 -12.89 7.82 7.97
C GLY A 11 -14.06 7.20 7.19
N GLN A 12 -14.32 5.90 7.29
CA GLN A 12 -15.55 5.30 6.74
C GLN A 12 -16.75 5.62 7.64
N ALA A 13 -17.85 6.06 7.02
CA ALA A 13 -19.08 6.43 7.74
C ALA A 13 -19.80 5.22 8.38
N GLU A 14 -19.60 4.02 7.81
CA GLU A 14 -20.17 2.79 8.32
C GLU A 14 -19.08 1.80 8.72
N PRO A 15 -19.17 1.19 9.92
CA PRO A 15 -18.21 0.19 10.35
C PRO A 15 -18.30 -1.04 9.44
N THR A 16 -17.13 -1.56 9.06
CA THR A 16 -17.06 -2.78 8.26
C THR A 16 -17.14 -4.00 9.18
N PRO A 17 -18.17 -4.84 9.08
CA PRO A 17 -18.30 -6.00 9.95
C PRO A 17 -17.15 -6.99 9.71
N ALA A 18 -16.56 -7.46 10.79
CA ALA A 18 -15.63 -8.59 10.78
C ALA A 18 -16.41 -9.91 10.90
N GLU A 19 -15.78 -11.01 10.50
CA GLU A 19 -16.30 -12.35 10.80
C GLU A 19 -16.46 -12.53 12.32
N ALA A 20 -17.32 -13.42 12.76
CA ALA A 20 -17.53 -13.67 14.18
C ALA A 20 -16.19 -13.92 14.89
N HIS A 21 -15.93 -13.13 15.93
CA HIS A 21 -14.69 -13.15 16.72
C HIS A 21 -13.41 -12.71 15.99
N ALA A 22 -13.47 -12.24 14.75
CA ALA A 22 -12.30 -11.70 14.06
C ALA A 22 -12.14 -10.20 14.35
N SER A 23 -10.90 -9.75 14.50
CA SER A 23 -10.54 -8.33 14.63
C SER A 23 -10.24 -7.68 13.27
N LEU A 24 -10.00 -8.48 12.23
CA LEU A 24 -9.84 -8.02 10.85
C LEU A 24 -10.94 -8.56 9.96
N CYS A 25 -11.57 -7.69 9.18
CA CYS A 25 -12.48 -8.10 8.12
C CYS A 25 -11.73 -8.79 6.97
N ALA A 26 -12.44 -9.52 6.12
CA ALA A 26 -11.85 -10.25 5.00
C ALA A 26 -11.03 -9.36 4.03
N PRO A 27 -11.46 -8.14 3.67
CA PRO A 27 -10.63 -7.22 2.88
C PRO A 27 -9.31 -6.84 3.57
N CYS A 28 -9.32 -6.51 4.88
CA CYS A 28 -8.11 -6.16 5.62
C CYS A 28 -7.15 -7.33 5.76
N ARG A 29 -7.66 -8.55 6.00
CA ARG A 29 -6.87 -9.78 6.02
C ARG A 29 -6.18 -10.03 4.68
N ARG A 30 -6.91 -9.90 3.55
CA ARG A 30 -6.30 -9.99 2.20
C ARG A 30 -5.28 -8.90 1.94
N GLY A 31 -5.56 -7.68 2.40
CA GLY A 31 -4.65 -6.54 2.31
C GLY A 31 -3.33 -6.81 3.02
N LEU A 32 -3.38 -7.23 4.29
CA LEU A 32 -2.20 -7.59 5.08
C LEU A 32 -1.37 -8.68 4.39
N ALA A 33 -2.03 -9.76 3.92
CA ALA A 33 -1.34 -10.83 3.19
C ALA A 33 -0.70 -10.33 1.87
N SER A 34 -1.34 -9.40 1.18
CA SER A 34 -0.78 -8.79 -0.04
C SER A 34 0.41 -7.90 0.26
N ASP A 35 0.33 -7.08 1.32
CA ASP A 35 1.39 -6.16 1.72
C ASP A 35 2.64 -6.94 2.15
N LEU A 36 2.48 -8.01 2.95
CA LEU A 36 3.58 -8.92 3.33
C LEU A 36 4.26 -9.56 2.11
N ARG A 37 3.52 -9.95 1.07
CA ARG A 37 4.13 -10.52 -0.15
C ARG A 37 4.91 -9.50 -0.98
N ARG A 38 4.52 -8.22 -0.94
CA ARG A 38 5.16 -7.15 -1.73
C ARG A 38 6.37 -6.54 -1.03
N LEU A 39 6.37 -6.54 0.30
CA LEU A 39 7.35 -5.86 1.11
C LEU A 39 8.81 -6.32 0.84
N PRO A 40 9.12 -7.62 0.60
CA PRO A 40 10.48 -8.04 0.29
C PRO A 40 11.07 -7.39 -0.96
N ALA A 41 10.29 -7.28 -2.03
CA ALA A 41 10.75 -6.64 -3.26
C ALA A 41 10.98 -5.13 -3.04
N LEU A 42 10.05 -4.45 -2.36
CA LEU A 42 10.21 -3.03 -2.02
C LEU A 42 11.45 -2.80 -1.14
N HIS A 43 11.69 -3.68 -0.15
CA HIS A 43 12.87 -3.59 0.72
C HIS A 43 14.17 -3.74 -0.07
N ALA A 44 14.23 -4.66 -1.05
CA ALA A 44 15.39 -4.83 -1.91
C ALA A 44 15.59 -3.62 -2.85
N ASP A 45 14.50 -3.10 -3.43
CA ASP A 45 14.56 -1.94 -4.32
C ASP A 45 15.04 -0.67 -3.62
N LEU A 46 14.74 -0.49 -2.32
CA LEU A 46 15.22 0.64 -1.51
C LEU A 46 16.75 0.69 -1.40
N GLU A 47 17.46 -0.42 -1.56
CA GLU A 47 18.94 -0.45 -1.55
C GLU A 47 19.53 0.31 -2.72
N ASN A 48 18.81 0.35 -3.83
CA ASN A 48 19.27 0.94 -5.09
C ASN A 48 18.91 2.43 -5.21
N ILE A 49 18.32 3.06 -4.18
CA ILE A 49 18.05 4.49 -4.19
C ILE A 49 19.38 5.24 -3.99
N PRO A 50 19.85 6.00 -5.00
CA PRO A 50 21.07 6.77 -4.87
C PRO A 50 20.91 7.86 -3.81
N ALA A 51 21.99 8.22 -3.14
CA ALA A 51 22.02 9.42 -2.33
C ALA A 51 21.63 10.61 -3.19
N THR A 52 20.71 11.44 -2.71
CA THR A 52 20.47 12.74 -3.33
C THR A 52 21.72 13.57 -3.12
N SER A 53 22.45 13.84 -4.19
CA SER A 53 23.64 14.70 -4.18
C SER A 53 23.22 16.15 -3.90
N GLY A 54 23.04 16.46 -2.62
CA GLY A 54 22.90 17.82 -2.14
C GLY A 54 24.28 18.31 -1.71
N GLY A 55 24.98 19.01 -2.59
CA GLY A 55 26.12 19.89 -2.30
C GLY A 55 27.31 19.23 -1.59
N ASP A 56 28.50 19.43 -2.08
CA ASP A 56 29.82 19.26 -1.43
C ASP A 56 30.51 17.90 -1.41
N GLY A 57 30.04 16.89 -2.12
CA GLY A 57 30.82 15.67 -2.40
C GLY A 57 31.19 14.78 -1.20
N THR A 58 30.73 15.09 0.02
CA THR A 58 30.97 14.35 1.26
C THR A 58 29.79 13.45 1.65
N GLY A 59 28.75 13.36 0.80
CA GLY A 59 27.55 12.58 1.09
C GLY A 59 27.82 11.07 1.13
N LEU A 60 27.10 10.39 2.03
CA LEU A 60 27.08 8.93 2.07
C LEU A 60 26.63 8.38 0.71
N PRO A 61 27.16 7.24 0.24
CA PRO A 61 26.84 6.66 -1.06
C PRO A 61 25.41 6.10 -1.15
N PHE A 62 24.62 6.22 -0.09
CA PHE A 62 23.26 5.69 0.00
C PHE A 62 22.29 6.73 0.55
N SER A 63 21.00 6.58 0.22
CA SER A 63 19.92 7.42 0.73
C SER A 63 19.63 7.09 2.19
N GLU A 64 19.88 8.04 3.10
CA GLU A 64 19.57 7.91 4.54
C GLU A 64 18.08 7.58 4.77
N PRO A 65 17.10 8.26 4.15
CA PRO A 65 15.69 7.90 4.31
C PRO A 65 15.36 6.46 3.84
N ALA A 66 16.04 5.96 2.81
CA ALA A 66 15.87 4.59 2.34
C ALA A 66 16.46 3.57 3.33
N ALA A 67 17.64 3.88 3.90
CA ALA A 67 18.26 3.04 4.91
C ALA A 67 17.41 2.96 6.19
N ASP A 68 16.85 4.08 6.63
CA ASP A 68 15.93 4.15 7.77
C ASP A 68 14.66 3.35 7.52
N CYS A 69 14.06 3.49 6.33
CA CYS A 69 12.89 2.71 5.94
C CYS A 69 13.18 1.21 5.96
N ARG A 70 14.31 0.78 5.41
CA ARG A 70 14.74 -0.64 5.46
C ARG A 70 14.95 -1.13 6.89
N SER A 71 15.53 -0.30 7.74
CA SER A 71 15.73 -0.62 9.16
C SER A 71 14.39 -0.79 9.90
N GLN A 72 13.44 0.12 9.66
CA GLN A 72 12.10 0.05 10.25
C GLN A 72 11.36 -1.21 9.81
N ILE A 73 11.36 -1.53 8.51
CA ILE A 73 10.75 -2.77 7.98
C ILE A 73 11.30 -4.00 8.70
N ARG A 74 12.64 -4.10 8.84
CA ARG A 74 13.25 -5.24 9.56
C ARG A 74 12.84 -5.27 11.03
N HIS A 75 12.78 -4.11 11.68
CA HIS A 75 12.36 -3.99 13.07
C HIS A 75 10.93 -4.52 13.25
N ASP A 76 9.98 -4.02 12.47
CA ASP A 76 8.57 -4.37 12.59
C ASP A 76 8.30 -5.83 12.24
N LEU A 77 8.93 -6.35 11.18
CA LEU A 77 8.84 -7.77 10.85
C LEU A 77 9.41 -8.67 11.96
N THR A 78 10.54 -8.28 12.57
CA THR A 78 11.14 -9.02 13.67
C THR A 78 10.24 -8.99 14.92
N PHE A 79 9.70 -7.83 15.23
CA PHE A 79 8.76 -7.66 16.34
C PHE A 79 7.55 -8.58 16.18
N TRP A 80 6.85 -8.49 15.03
CA TRP A 80 5.65 -9.28 14.79
C TRP A 80 5.94 -10.79 14.67
N ALA A 81 7.08 -11.17 14.06
CA ALA A 81 7.46 -12.58 14.00
C ALA A 81 7.69 -13.17 15.41
N ARG A 82 8.40 -12.46 16.29
CA ARG A 82 8.59 -12.87 17.69
C ARG A 82 7.26 -12.93 18.43
N HIS A 83 6.45 -11.88 18.33
CA HIS A 83 5.16 -11.81 19.01
C HIS A 83 4.25 -12.99 18.65
N VAL A 84 4.15 -13.33 17.37
CA VAL A 84 3.37 -14.50 16.90
C VAL A 84 3.99 -15.81 17.38
N THR A 85 5.31 -15.93 17.32
CA THR A 85 6.07 -17.10 17.78
C THR A 85 5.80 -17.38 19.25
N ASP A 86 5.93 -16.35 20.09
CA ASP A 86 5.74 -16.46 21.54
C ASP A 86 4.30 -16.87 21.90
N LEU A 87 3.31 -16.24 21.26
CA LEU A 87 1.90 -16.53 21.52
C LEU A 87 1.44 -17.90 21.01
N ARG A 88 2.08 -18.43 19.99
CA ARG A 88 1.74 -19.73 19.41
C ARG A 88 2.59 -20.90 19.92
N GLY A 89 3.68 -20.60 20.61
CA GLY A 89 4.68 -21.61 20.99
C GLY A 89 5.32 -22.28 19.77
N LEU A 90 5.53 -21.52 18.68
CA LEU A 90 6.16 -22.02 17.46
C LEU A 90 7.66 -21.73 17.48
N ASP A 91 8.40 -22.47 16.65
CA ASP A 91 9.78 -22.12 16.35
C ASP A 91 9.83 -20.82 15.56
N ALA A 92 10.82 -19.98 15.86
CA ALA A 92 11.08 -18.75 15.11
C ALA A 92 11.37 -19.06 13.63
N PRO A 93 10.95 -18.18 12.70
CA PRO A 93 11.30 -18.36 11.31
C PRO A 93 12.82 -18.47 11.14
N PRO A 94 13.31 -19.41 10.32
CA PRO A 94 14.75 -19.68 10.18
C PRO A 94 15.45 -18.54 9.42
N VAL A 95 15.70 -17.43 10.10
CA VAL A 95 16.38 -16.24 9.53
C VAL A 95 17.91 -16.37 9.55
N HIS A 96 18.44 -17.49 10.04
CA HIS A 96 19.87 -17.73 10.15
C HIS A 96 20.42 -18.29 8.84
N GLY A 97 21.30 -17.55 8.22
CA GLY A 97 22.08 -18.00 7.05
C GLY A 97 22.99 -16.88 6.55
N HIS A 98 24.27 -17.20 6.35
CA HIS A 98 25.20 -16.32 5.67
C HIS A 98 24.76 -16.15 4.21
N GLY A 99 24.21 -15.02 3.86
CA GLY A 99 23.84 -14.69 2.49
C GLY A 99 22.81 -13.58 2.43
N TRP A 100 22.87 -12.79 1.42
CA TRP A 100 21.99 -11.71 0.94
C TRP A 100 21.16 -11.00 2.04
N ALA A 101 21.46 -9.74 2.28
CA ALA A 101 20.86 -8.91 3.33
C ALA A 101 19.32 -8.88 3.36
N ASP A 102 18.67 -9.25 2.24
CA ASP A 102 17.21 -9.25 2.10
C ASP A 102 16.54 -10.60 2.39
N ARG A 103 17.32 -11.68 2.50
CA ARG A 103 16.79 -13.03 2.77
C ARG A 103 15.97 -13.10 4.08
N PRO A 104 16.42 -12.49 5.20
CA PRO A 104 15.62 -12.46 6.42
C PRO A 104 14.24 -11.82 6.24
N VAL A 105 14.15 -10.71 5.50
CA VAL A 105 12.89 -10.03 5.20
C VAL A 105 11.95 -10.93 4.41
N LEU A 106 12.45 -11.59 3.37
CA LEU A 106 11.69 -12.54 2.56
C LEU A 106 11.14 -13.69 3.42
N VAL A 107 11.99 -14.29 4.27
CA VAL A 107 11.61 -15.41 5.15
C VAL A 107 10.57 -14.97 6.17
N MET A 108 10.78 -13.85 6.86
CA MET A 108 9.84 -13.34 7.85
C MET A 108 8.49 -12.98 7.22
N CYS A 109 8.48 -12.29 6.08
CA CYS A 109 7.26 -11.96 5.36
C CYS A 109 6.49 -13.20 4.91
N GLY A 110 7.18 -14.19 4.34
CA GLY A 110 6.55 -15.46 3.93
C GLY A 110 5.97 -16.22 5.11
N TRP A 111 6.70 -16.30 6.22
CA TRP A 111 6.24 -16.96 7.44
C TRP A 111 5.03 -16.23 8.04
N LEU A 112 5.10 -14.89 8.21
CA LEU A 112 3.98 -14.08 8.71
C LEU A 112 2.75 -14.16 7.80
N ALA A 113 2.93 -14.17 6.48
CA ALA A 113 1.82 -14.33 5.53
C ALA A 113 1.06 -15.66 5.73
N GLY A 114 1.76 -16.72 6.11
CA GLY A 114 1.17 -18.01 6.50
C GLY A 114 0.37 -17.93 7.82
N GLN A 115 0.67 -16.95 8.69
CA GLN A 115 0.00 -16.78 9.98
C GLN A 115 -1.20 -15.82 9.95
N VAL A 116 -1.42 -15.09 8.86
CA VAL A 116 -2.42 -14.00 8.75
C VAL A 116 -3.82 -14.44 9.18
N THR A 117 -4.25 -15.64 8.81
CA THR A 117 -5.57 -16.17 9.21
C THR A 117 -5.67 -16.29 10.73
N TRP A 118 -4.66 -16.86 11.38
CA TRP A 118 -4.64 -16.98 12.83
C TRP A 118 -4.55 -15.61 13.53
N CYS A 119 -3.70 -14.71 13.01
CA CYS A 119 -3.56 -13.35 13.53
C CYS A 119 -4.87 -12.59 13.47
N SER A 120 -5.68 -12.77 12.41
CA SER A 120 -6.90 -11.99 12.21
C SER A 120 -7.95 -12.14 13.32
N PHE A 121 -7.82 -13.14 14.20
CA PHE A 121 -8.68 -13.35 15.36
C PHE A 121 -8.08 -12.77 16.65
N ARG A 122 -7.02 -11.98 16.58
CA ARG A 122 -6.36 -11.36 17.72
C ARG A 122 -6.67 -9.89 17.80
N ASP A 123 -6.78 -9.35 19.01
CA ASP A 123 -7.08 -7.95 19.28
C ASP A 123 -6.01 -6.98 18.72
N TRP A 124 -4.75 -7.42 18.68
CA TRP A 124 -3.63 -6.68 18.13
C TRP A 124 -3.46 -6.79 16.58
N ALA A 125 -4.28 -7.59 15.91
CA ALA A 125 -4.16 -7.76 14.46
C ALA A 125 -4.35 -6.46 13.63
N PRO A 126 -5.20 -5.51 14.04
CA PRO A 126 -5.29 -4.20 13.41
C PRO A 126 -3.97 -3.42 13.47
N ASP A 127 -3.26 -3.48 14.59
CA ASP A 127 -1.97 -2.80 14.78
C ASP A 127 -0.90 -3.39 13.84
N MET A 128 -0.84 -4.71 13.76
CA MET A 128 0.03 -5.39 12.80
C MET A 128 -0.28 -4.98 11.36
N ALA A 129 -1.55 -4.98 10.99
CA ALA A 129 -1.98 -4.58 9.64
C ALA A 129 -1.64 -3.12 9.36
N GLY A 130 -1.79 -2.24 10.35
CA GLY A 130 -1.42 -0.83 10.29
C GLY A 130 0.08 -0.64 10.07
N ALA A 131 0.91 -1.27 10.88
CA ALA A 131 2.37 -1.18 10.80
C ALA A 131 2.89 -1.65 9.42
N ILE A 132 2.49 -2.84 8.99
CA ILE A 132 2.90 -3.41 7.69
C ILE A 132 2.42 -2.55 6.51
N SER A 133 1.20 -2.01 6.59
CA SER A 133 0.68 -1.10 5.55
C SER A 133 1.43 0.23 5.52
N ALA A 134 1.82 0.78 6.68
CA ALA A 134 2.61 2.00 6.79
C ALA A 134 4.02 1.80 6.21
N ASP A 135 4.67 0.69 6.52
CA ASP A 135 5.98 0.33 5.97
C ASP A 135 5.94 0.23 4.45
N ARG A 136 4.93 -0.46 3.92
CA ARG A 136 4.73 -0.53 2.47
C ARG A 136 4.51 0.84 1.86
N ALA A 137 3.68 1.67 2.47
CA ALA A 137 3.37 3.01 1.96
C ALA A 137 4.62 3.89 1.95
N ARG A 138 5.44 3.84 3.03
CA ARG A 138 6.71 4.56 3.13
C ARG A 138 7.71 4.10 2.07
N ALA A 139 7.87 2.79 1.89
CA ALA A 139 8.76 2.23 0.88
C ALA A 139 8.34 2.67 -0.53
N VAL A 140 7.06 2.58 -0.86
CA VAL A 140 6.53 3.04 -2.16
C VAL A 140 6.76 4.53 -2.36
N ALA A 141 6.57 5.37 -1.33
CA ALA A 141 6.80 6.81 -1.43
C ALA A 141 8.27 7.17 -1.69
N LEU A 142 9.21 6.39 -1.16
CA LEU A 142 10.64 6.57 -1.40
C LEU A 142 11.10 6.06 -2.77
N LEU A 143 10.54 4.94 -3.22
CA LEU A 143 10.85 4.34 -4.52
C LEU A 143 10.21 5.10 -5.69
N ASP A 144 9.08 5.73 -5.44
CA ASP A 144 8.34 6.51 -6.43
C ASP A 144 8.07 7.93 -5.90
N PRO A 145 9.14 8.71 -5.62
CA PRO A 145 9.03 10.07 -5.09
C PRO A 145 8.31 11.04 -6.04
N TRP A 146 8.01 10.57 -7.25
CA TRP A 146 7.40 11.33 -8.33
C TRP A 146 5.86 11.27 -8.30
N VAL A 147 5.25 10.53 -7.37
CA VAL A 147 3.80 10.60 -7.09
C VAL A 147 3.51 11.88 -6.34
N THR A 148 3.53 12.99 -7.05
CA THR A 148 3.56 14.28 -6.37
C THR A 148 2.20 14.86 -6.09
N LYS A 149 1.16 14.51 -6.83
CA LYS A 149 -0.17 15.10 -6.58
C LYS A 149 -1.29 14.12 -6.91
N ARG A 150 -2.11 13.90 -5.90
CA ARG A 150 -3.36 13.18 -6.05
C ARG A 150 -4.50 14.19 -5.88
N PHE A 151 -5.32 14.32 -6.89
CA PHE A 151 -6.47 15.22 -6.87
C PHE A 151 -7.75 14.41 -6.96
N GLU A 152 -8.69 14.70 -6.08
CA GLU A 152 -10.05 14.22 -6.25
C GLU A 152 -10.72 15.02 -7.38
N ILE A 153 -11.41 14.34 -8.27
CA ILE A 153 -12.24 15.00 -9.29
C ILE A 153 -13.54 15.42 -8.60
N PRO A 154 -13.79 16.73 -8.43
CA PRO A 154 -14.95 17.21 -7.68
C PRO A 154 -16.27 17.04 -8.43
N GLY A 155 -17.37 16.99 -7.67
CA GLY A 155 -18.73 17.03 -8.21
C GLY A 155 -19.21 15.75 -8.89
N PRO A 156 -20.30 15.84 -9.65
CA PRO A 156 -20.88 14.68 -10.36
C PRO A 156 -19.95 14.10 -11.42
N ASP A 157 -19.04 14.92 -11.96
CA ASP A 157 -18.01 14.48 -12.91
C ASP A 157 -16.96 13.57 -12.27
N GLY A 158 -16.88 13.57 -10.91
CA GLY A 158 -15.97 12.72 -10.15
C GLY A 158 -16.50 11.32 -9.85
N ALA A 159 -17.74 11.00 -10.21
CA ALA A 159 -18.29 9.66 -10.07
C ALA A 159 -17.61 8.70 -11.05
N CYS A 160 -17.30 7.49 -10.59
CA CYS A 160 -16.66 6.47 -11.42
C CYS A 160 -17.53 6.10 -12.62
N LEU A 161 -16.91 5.97 -13.78
CA LEU A 161 -17.62 5.60 -15.02
C LEU A 161 -18.08 4.13 -15.03
N ASP A 162 -17.42 3.27 -14.24
CA ASP A 162 -17.70 1.83 -14.22
C ASP A 162 -18.64 1.41 -13.10
N CYS A 163 -18.56 2.04 -11.91
CA CYS A 163 -19.36 1.62 -10.75
C CYS A 163 -20.31 2.69 -10.21
N ASP A 164 -20.32 3.90 -10.74
CA ASP A 164 -21.12 5.07 -10.36
C ASP A 164 -21.04 5.48 -8.87
N SER A 165 -20.56 4.61 -7.99
CA SER A 165 -20.51 4.80 -6.54
C SER A 165 -19.15 5.25 -6.01
N GLY A 166 -18.10 5.17 -6.81
CA GLY A 166 -16.75 5.53 -6.41
C GLY A 166 -16.38 6.94 -6.81
N ARG A 167 -15.49 7.55 -6.01
CA ARG A 167 -14.85 8.81 -6.39
C ARG A 167 -13.59 8.55 -7.19
N MET A 168 -13.40 9.35 -8.23
CA MET A 168 -12.22 9.27 -9.08
C MET A 168 -11.14 10.21 -8.59
N TRP A 169 -9.90 9.71 -8.64
CA TRP A 169 -8.70 10.44 -8.30
C TRP A 169 -7.76 10.49 -9.49
N VAL A 170 -7.28 11.69 -9.79
CA VAL A 170 -6.18 11.88 -10.73
C VAL A 170 -4.87 11.71 -9.97
N THR A 171 -4.04 10.79 -10.43
CA THR A 171 -2.65 10.67 -9.98
C THR A 171 -1.74 11.18 -11.09
N VAL A 172 -1.06 12.29 -10.83
CA VAL A 172 -0.14 12.92 -11.79
C VAL A 172 1.30 12.69 -11.33
N TYR A 173 2.11 12.11 -12.18
CA TYR A 173 3.55 12.00 -12.04
C TYR A 173 4.20 13.23 -12.65
N VAL A 174 4.65 14.17 -11.80
CA VAL A 174 5.07 15.51 -12.27
C VAL A 174 6.41 15.51 -12.99
N TYR A 175 7.25 14.51 -12.77
CA TYR A 175 8.61 14.48 -13.32
C TYR A 175 8.97 13.23 -14.11
N ALA A 176 8.03 12.34 -14.34
CA ALA A 176 8.32 11.23 -15.23
C ALA A 176 8.51 11.78 -16.65
N ALA A 177 9.67 11.56 -17.24
CA ALA A 177 9.88 11.74 -18.66
C ALA A 177 8.86 10.93 -19.49
N ASP A 178 8.15 10.02 -18.81
CA ASP A 178 7.10 9.19 -19.35
C ASP A 178 5.75 9.53 -18.70
N HIS A 179 5.03 10.49 -19.31
CA HIS A 179 3.67 10.87 -18.92
C HIS A 179 2.67 9.70 -18.93
N ARG A 180 3.03 8.55 -19.50
CA ARG A 180 2.21 7.34 -19.57
C ARG A 180 1.92 6.72 -18.20
N LYS A 181 2.67 7.07 -17.16
CA LYS A 181 2.44 6.58 -15.80
C LYS A 181 1.32 7.31 -15.04
N SER A 182 0.92 8.50 -15.49
CA SER A 182 -0.19 9.23 -14.88
C SER A 182 -1.51 8.54 -15.19
N PHE A 183 -2.40 8.48 -14.22
CA PHE A 183 -3.67 7.79 -14.38
C PHE A 183 -4.79 8.40 -13.55
N ILE A 184 -6.03 8.10 -13.93
CA ILE A 184 -7.22 8.29 -13.10
C ILE A 184 -7.61 6.94 -12.54
N GLY A 185 -7.93 6.88 -11.26
CA GLY A 185 -8.32 5.65 -10.58
C GLY A 185 -9.57 5.83 -9.75
N CYS A 186 -10.40 4.80 -9.68
CA CYS A 186 -11.53 4.73 -8.77
C CYS A 186 -11.11 4.12 -7.43
N THR A 187 -11.54 4.74 -6.32
CA THR A 187 -11.22 4.27 -4.97
C THR A 187 -12.04 3.04 -4.56
N VAL A 188 -13.18 2.79 -5.22
CA VAL A 188 -14.11 1.73 -4.86
C VAL A 188 -13.90 0.46 -5.70
N CYS A 189 -14.01 0.57 -7.04
CA CYS A 189 -13.90 -0.61 -7.91
C CYS A 189 -12.47 -0.89 -8.41
N GLY A 190 -11.53 0.04 -8.20
CA GLY A 190 -10.15 -0.10 -8.66
C GLY A 190 -9.96 0.12 -10.17
N ALA A 191 -10.99 0.53 -10.89
CA ALA A 191 -10.89 0.89 -12.31
C ALA A 191 -9.81 1.95 -12.52
N ARG A 192 -9.05 1.83 -13.61
CA ARG A 192 -7.89 2.68 -13.87
C ARG A 192 -7.83 3.06 -15.35
N TRP A 193 -7.64 4.36 -15.63
CA TRP A 193 -7.47 4.92 -16.96
C TRP A 193 -6.14 5.64 -17.03
N GLU A 194 -5.22 5.11 -17.81
CA GLU A 194 -3.88 5.68 -17.96
C GLU A 194 -3.87 6.83 -18.96
N PHE A 195 -3.05 7.85 -18.71
CA PHE A 195 -2.80 8.93 -19.65
C PHE A 195 -2.10 8.34 -20.86
N GLY A 196 -2.76 8.45 -22.02
CA GLY A 196 -2.34 7.83 -23.27
C GLY A 196 -3.56 7.42 -24.08
N GLY A 197 -3.56 6.21 -24.61
CA GLY A 197 -4.66 5.72 -25.47
C GLY A 197 -6.03 5.67 -24.81
N ALA A 198 -6.08 5.45 -23.49
CA ALA A 198 -7.33 5.40 -22.72
C ALA A 198 -7.86 6.76 -22.26
N TRP A 199 -7.05 7.81 -22.34
CA TRP A 199 -7.43 9.16 -21.90
C TRP A 199 -8.57 9.78 -22.72
N LEU A 200 -8.50 9.71 -24.05
CA LEU A 200 -9.53 10.26 -24.93
C LEU A 200 -10.90 9.60 -24.73
N PRO A 201 -11.01 8.26 -24.65
CA PRO A 201 -12.27 7.61 -24.30
C PRO A 201 -12.83 8.07 -22.94
N PHE A 202 -11.97 8.20 -21.93
CA PHE A 202 -12.36 8.69 -20.62
C PHE A 202 -12.94 10.12 -20.68
N VAL A 203 -12.21 11.07 -21.28
CA VAL A 203 -12.67 12.46 -21.42
C VAL A 203 -14.00 12.52 -22.19
N ARG A 204 -14.14 11.75 -23.28
CA ARG A 204 -15.39 11.68 -24.04
C ARG A 204 -16.55 11.15 -23.19
N ALA A 205 -16.31 10.14 -22.35
CA ALA A 205 -17.33 9.58 -21.48
C ALA A 205 -17.77 10.60 -20.41
N VAL A 206 -16.84 11.33 -19.79
CA VAL A 206 -17.13 12.39 -18.81
C VAL A 206 -17.94 13.53 -19.47
N VAL A 207 -17.51 14.02 -20.65
CA VAL A 207 -18.21 15.08 -21.40
C VAL A 207 -19.63 14.62 -21.78
N ARG A 208 -19.78 13.39 -22.25
CA ARG A 208 -21.08 12.82 -22.62
C ARG A 208 -22.04 12.77 -21.42
N ARG A 209 -21.54 12.30 -20.26
CA ARG A 209 -22.31 12.26 -19.01
C ARG A 209 -22.76 13.66 -18.60
N ARG A 210 -21.86 14.64 -18.63
CA ARG A 210 -22.18 16.03 -18.32
C ARG A 210 -23.26 16.62 -19.22
N ASN A 211 -23.18 16.35 -20.52
CA ASN A 211 -24.19 16.83 -21.48
C ASN A 211 -25.56 16.18 -21.25
N LEU A 212 -25.60 14.91 -20.85
CA LEU A 212 -26.84 14.23 -20.51
C LEU A 212 -27.46 14.78 -19.20
N ALA A 213 -26.65 15.11 -18.21
CA ALA A 213 -27.10 15.71 -16.95
C ALA A 213 -27.58 17.17 -17.12
N ALA A 214 -27.11 17.88 -18.13
CA ALA A 214 -27.53 19.25 -18.44
C ALA A 214 -28.81 19.32 -19.32
N ALA A 215 -29.23 18.19 -19.90
CA ALA A 215 -30.39 18.10 -20.79
C ALA A 215 -31.67 17.54 -20.11
N GLY A 216 -31.58 17.12 -18.84
CA GLY A 216 -32.71 16.67 -18.02
C GLY A 216 -32.98 17.57 -16.83
#